data_676241049394fd17f6cab0e8dff57143
#
_entry.id   676241049394fd17f6cab0e8dff57143
#
_cell.length_a   1.000
_cell.length_b   1.000
_cell.length_c   1.000
_cell.angle_alpha   90.00
_cell.angle_beta   90.00
_cell.angle_gamma   90.00
#
_symmetry.space_group_name_H-M   'P 1'
#
loop_
_entity.id
_entity.type
_entity.pdbx_description
1 polymer ?
#
loop_
_entity_poly.entity_id
_entity_poly.type
_entity_poly.pdbx_seq_one_letter_code
_entity_poly.pdbx_strand_id
1 'polypeptide(L)'
;MKEKFKSWAFSKEHGKCDVIMLIIYLLGVCTVSFFHEPWFDEAQSWAIARSGTIKEILFEIPHYEGHPPLWHLILTPFAKLGAPYELSLAVVNIFFMTLAVTVLLFNSPFPKLIRCLLPFNFFLFYQYGVVSRPYCILVLAIFLAAVCYKNRNEHPVKYLLCLALMCAVHLMGIIMAGSFCIIWLCEIFSDKYKAGKLSDVLKDKRCWLMLALLAFVVSIFIEIYPNHDTYTFKSTNNDELFGVELSPKLIFGFFLVLSEATIGQKPDSFLYLYDYISAIPLFLLAIILFALCVMIFRANKKLSLFLVTYTFFAGFCILIYSSRYHIGLLTAFLIFMFWIILDENGAINCQDALKKSANKINKSLLKAIKCASSLLLIIPLLWSIVSSYNDICYPYWIRGVADFIKENNLEGYKILCQWNQQVDGDETEYSGLGYDDSNIPWVDYPNIQGVAAALDPYFDHNIFYNFNIDKPAQTYVTHRSTTENENKEIFAKWNNVGLPDVVIGRCGVTRAFPDINVDDYVAVAQVHEYMTFKFEKSENYITIYVTKDLFNKIGTLEELTAQKLY
;
A
#
# COMPACT_ATOMS: atom_id res chain seq x y z
N MET A 1 11.67 -42.04 -0.06
CA MET A 1 11.65 -40.61 -0.42
C MET A 1 10.45 -39.87 0.20
N LYS A 2 9.21 -40.36 0.03
CA LYS A 2 7.96 -39.75 0.55
C LYS A 2 7.94 -39.56 2.07
N GLU A 3 8.41 -40.53 2.84
CA GLU A 3 8.49 -40.47 4.31
C GLU A 3 9.53 -39.44 4.79
N LYS A 4 10.72 -39.40 4.17
CA LYS A 4 11.75 -38.40 4.48
C LYS A 4 11.30 -36.99 4.18
N PHE A 5 10.62 -36.77 3.04
CA PHE A 5 10.03 -35.48 2.70
C PHE A 5 8.96 -35.06 3.71
N LYS A 6 8.06 -35.97 4.11
CA LYS A 6 7.02 -35.70 5.10
C LYS A 6 7.64 -35.31 6.45
N SER A 7 8.65 -36.06 6.91
CA SER A 7 9.37 -35.75 8.16
C SER A 7 10.01 -34.37 8.09
N TRP A 8 10.68 -34.01 6.99
CA TRP A 8 11.27 -32.72 6.78
C TRP A 8 10.21 -31.58 6.74
N ALA A 9 9.15 -31.76 5.96
CA ALA A 9 8.11 -30.76 5.73
C ALA A 9 7.37 -30.34 7.02
N PHE A 10 7.16 -31.30 7.93
CA PHE A 10 6.46 -31.08 9.19
C PHE A 10 7.39 -30.83 10.40
N SER A 11 8.72 -30.90 10.21
CA SER A 11 9.69 -30.52 11.24
C SER A 11 9.56 -29.05 11.61
N LYS A 12 9.69 -28.74 12.90
CA LYS A 12 9.73 -27.37 13.42
C LYS A 12 11.15 -26.88 13.70
N GLU A 13 12.15 -27.73 13.49
CA GLU A 13 13.55 -27.39 13.72
C GLU A 13 14.01 -26.29 12.78
N HIS A 14 14.69 -25.31 13.34
CA HIS A 14 15.38 -24.26 12.60
C HIS A 14 16.78 -24.74 12.18
N GLY A 15 17.32 -24.21 11.08
CA GLY A 15 18.65 -24.58 10.65
C GLY A 15 19.03 -24.08 9.26
N LYS A 16 19.94 -24.79 8.61
CA LYS A 16 20.54 -24.41 7.31
C LYS A 16 19.49 -24.08 6.23
N CYS A 17 18.33 -24.76 6.25
CA CYS A 17 17.28 -24.51 5.29
C CYS A 17 16.72 -23.08 5.42
N ASP A 18 16.53 -22.59 6.65
CA ASP A 18 16.01 -21.26 6.91
C ASP A 18 16.99 -20.18 6.42
N VAL A 19 18.31 -20.41 6.60
CA VAL A 19 19.37 -19.53 6.07
C VAL A 19 19.34 -19.51 4.53
N ILE A 20 19.24 -20.69 3.91
CA ILE A 20 19.16 -20.80 2.44
C ILE A 20 17.92 -20.04 1.91
N MET A 21 16.76 -20.21 2.56
CA MET A 21 15.54 -19.53 2.15
C MET A 21 15.63 -18.00 2.34
N LEU A 22 16.31 -17.52 3.39
CA LEU A 22 16.59 -16.11 3.58
C LEU A 22 17.47 -15.55 2.45
N ILE A 23 18.51 -16.28 2.07
CA ILE A 23 19.39 -15.88 0.95
C ILE A 23 18.61 -15.85 -0.36
N ILE A 24 17.79 -16.89 -0.65
CA ILE A 24 16.96 -16.92 -1.86
C ILE A 24 15.96 -15.77 -1.86
N TYR A 25 15.34 -15.48 -0.72
CA TYR A 25 14.43 -14.33 -0.58
C TYR A 25 15.16 -13.02 -0.89
N LEU A 26 16.30 -12.78 -0.25
CA LEU A 26 17.07 -11.55 -0.44
C LEU A 26 17.52 -11.38 -1.90
N LEU A 27 18.07 -12.43 -2.52
CA LEU A 27 18.46 -12.40 -3.92
C LEU A 27 17.26 -12.11 -4.83
N GLY A 28 16.11 -12.74 -4.57
CA GLY A 28 14.90 -12.54 -5.34
C GLY A 28 14.38 -11.10 -5.25
N VAL A 29 14.24 -10.56 -4.03
CA VAL A 29 13.77 -9.17 -3.85
C VAL A 29 14.75 -8.18 -4.46
N CYS A 30 16.08 -8.36 -4.25
CA CYS A 30 17.09 -7.49 -4.86
C CYS A 30 17.00 -7.52 -6.39
N THR A 31 16.78 -8.71 -6.97
CA THR A 31 16.65 -8.83 -8.44
C THR A 31 15.42 -8.09 -8.95
N VAL A 32 14.26 -8.28 -8.33
CA VAL A 32 13.04 -7.60 -8.79
C VAL A 32 13.13 -6.09 -8.54
N SER A 33 13.62 -5.66 -7.39
CA SER A 33 13.77 -4.24 -7.05
C SER A 33 14.77 -3.50 -7.95
N PHE A 34 15.72 -4.21 -8.57
CA PHE A 34 16.63 -3.60 -9.54
C PHE A 34 15.91 -3.15 -10.83
N PHE A 35 14.85 -3.87 -11.23
CA PHE A 35 14.04 -3.52 -12.40
C PHE A 35 12.82 -2.68 -12.03
N HIS A 36 12.41 -2.68 -10.77
CA HIS A 36 11.25 -1.94 -10.29
C HIS A 36 11.43 -0.44 -10.51
N GLU A 37 10.39 0.18 -11.06
CA GLU A 37 10.28 1.64 -11.14
C GLU A 37 9.32 2.11 -10.04
N PRO A 38 9.78 3.00 -9.14
CA PRO A 38 8.91 3.55 -8.11
C PRO A 38 7.73 4.31 -8.72
N TRP A 39 6.53 4.00 -8.26
CA TRP A 39 5.34 4.71 -8.68
C TRP A 39 5.10 5.97 -7.84
N PHE A 40 4.01 6.71 -8.14
CA PHE A 40 3.73 8.01 -7.53
C PHE A 40 3.89 8.06 -6.00
N ASP A 41 3.29 7.12 -5.25
CA ASP A 41 3.37 7.15 -3.79
C ASP A 41 4.78 6.93 -3.22
N GLU A 42 5.63 6.19 -3.93
CA GLU A 42 7.03 5.98 -3.55
C GLU A 42 7.83 7.25 -3.84
N ALA A 43 7.60 7.85 -5.02
CA ALA A 43 8.19 9.12 -5.43
C ALA A 43 7.79 10.25 -4.46
N GLN A 44 6.50 10.34 -4.11
CA GLN A 44 5.97 11.30 -3.15
C GLN A 44 6.66 11.17 -1.78
N SER A 45 6.82 9.93 -1.30
CA SER A 45 7.51 9.68 -0.02
C SER A 45 8.97 10.16 -0.05
N TRP A 46 9.67 9.95 -1.16
CA TRP A 46 11.03 10.45 -1.35
C TRP A 46 11.07 11.97 -1.46
N ALA A 47 10.18 12.57 -2.25
CA ALA A 47 10.09 14.01 -2.43
C ALA A 47 9.82 14.74 -1.11
N ILE A 48 8.93 14.22 -0.26
CA ILE A 48 8.69 14.70 1.10
C ILE A 48 9.99 14.64 1.92
N ALA A 49 10.68 13.50 1.90
CA ALA A 49 11.92 13.31 2.64
C ALA A 49 13.04 14.25 2.17
N ARG A 50 13.11 14.54 0.85
CA ARG A 50 14.12 15.42 0.23
C ARG A 50 13.88 16.89 0.53
N SER A 51 12.68 17.39 0.26
CA SER A 51 12.38 18.83 0.30
C SER A 51 11.70 19.30 1.58
N GLY A 52 10.95 18.42 2.28
CA GLY A 52 10.29 18.77 3.54
C GLY A 52 11.29 19.09 4.67
N THR A 53 10.97 20.10 5.47
CA THR A 53 11.67 20.33 6.73
C THR A 53 11.24 19.31 7.77
N ILE A 54 12.07 19.07 8.78
CA ILE A 54 11.70 18.13 9.87
C ILE A 54 10.39 18.56 10.57
N LYS A 55 10.16 19.88 10.69
CA LYS A 55 8.94 20.41 11.27
C LYS A 55 7.72 20.10 10.39
N GLU A 56 7.81 20.32 9.09
CA GLU A 56 6.74 20.00 8.14
C GLU A 56 6.44 18.49 8.13
N ILE A 57 7.48 17.65 8.07
CA ILE A 57 7.34 16.18 8.08
C ILE A 57 6.65 15.70 9.35
N LEU A 58 6.92 16.31 10.51
CA LEU A 58 6.33 15.91 11.78
C LEU A 58 4.92 16.46 11.98
N PHE A 59 4.64 17.71 11.60
CA PHE A 59 3.45 18.42 12.09
C PHE A 59 2.55 19.03 11.00
N GLU A 60 2.98 19.07 9.74
CA GLU A 60 2.19 19.68 8.67
C GLU A 60 1.77 18.64 7.61
N ILE A 61 2.73 17.89 7.08
CA ILE A 61 2.52 16.90 6.02
C ILE A 61 1.56 15.78 6.44
N PRO A 62 1.62 15.24 7.67
CA PRO A 62 0.72 14.16 8.06
C PRO A 62 -0.77 14.49 7.97
N HIS A 63 -1.14 15.76 8.12
CA HIS A 63 -2.51 16.23 7.93
C HIS A 63 -3.04 16.05 6.49
N TYR A 64 -2.14 16.02 5.52
CA TYR A 64 -2.46 15.89 4.10
C TYR A 64 -2.23 14.46 3.56
N GLU A 65 -1.25 13.75 4.12
CA GLU A 65 -0.93 12.37 3.73
C GLU A 65 -1.80 11.32 4.46
N GLY A 66 -2.35 11.66 5.63
CA GLY A 66 -3.12 10.73 6.46
C GLY A 66 -2.27 9.59 7.05
N HIS A 67 -0.95 9.73 7.05
CA HIS A 67 0.01 8.73 7.54
C HIS A 67 0.93 9.30 8.60
N PRO A 68 1.31 8.50 9.64
CA PRO A 68 2.33 8.88 10.58
C PRO A 68 3.68 9.12 9.89
N PRO A 69 4.52 10.05 10.38
CA PRO A 69 5.69 10.55 9.67
C PRO A 69 6.90 9.60 9.64
N LEU A 70 6.87 8.46 10.35
CA LEU A 70 8.05 7.60 10.59
C LEU A 70 8.76 7.18 9.29
N TRP A 71 8.01 6.84 8.24
CA TRP A 71 8.58 6.43 6.96
C TRP A 71 9.39 7.56 6.32
N HIS A 72 8.82 8.75 6.25
CA HIS A 72 9.49 9.93 5.71
C HIS A 72 10.75 10.31 6.52
N LEU A 73 10.67 10.21 7.86
CA LEU A 73 11.84 10.46 8.73
C LEU A 73 12.98 9.47 8.48
N ILE A 74 12.66 8.18 8.21
CA ILE A 74 13.67 7.17 7.89
C ILE A 74 14.34 7.46 6.55
N LEU A 75 13.60 7.93 5.55
CA LEU A 75 14.12 8.29 4.23
C LEU A 75 14.91 9.61 4.24
N THR A 76 14.57 10.53 5.13
CA THR A 76 15.14 11.90 5.17
C THR A 76 16.67 11.96 5.16
N PRO A 77 17.42 11.17 5.95
CA PRO A 77 18.88 11.20 5.91
C PRO A 77 19.46 10.89 4.52
N PHE A 78 18.90 9.90 3.86
CA PHE A 78 19.34 9.47 2.52
C PHE A 78 19.01 10.54 1.47
N ALA A 79 17.77 11.02 1.46
CA ALA A 79 17.31 12.01 0.51
C ALA A 79 18.01 13.35 0.64
N LYS A 80 18.22 13.85 1.87
CA LYS A 80 18.92 15.12 2.13
C LYS A 80 20.43 15.05 1.90
N LEU A 81 21.05 13.87 1.96
CA LEU A 81 22.45 13.67 1.63
C LEU A 81 22.70 13.44 0.13
N GLY A 82 21.65 13.51 -0.71
CA GLY A 82 21.76 13.31 -2.15
C GLY A 82 22.05 11.87 -2.56
N ALA A 83 21.61 10.88 -1.75
CA ALA A 83 21.73 9.46 -2.13
C ALA A 83 20.84 9.15 -3.35
N PRO A 84 21.23 8.17 -4.21
CA PRO A 84 20.44 7.81 -5.39
C PRO A 84 19.02 7.39 -5.01
N TYR A 85 18.04 7.98 -5.68
CA TYR A 85 16.62 7.86 -5.39
C TYR A 85 16.12 6.41 -5.31
N GLU A 86 16.10 5.72 -6.45
CA GLU A 86 15.57 4.35 -6.55
C GLU A 86 16.32 3.37 -5.66
N LEU A 87 17.66 3.45 -5.67
CA LEU A 87 18.51 2.56 -4.87
C LEU A 87 18.25 2.74 -3.37
N SER A 88 18.10 3.97 -2.92
CA SER A 88 17.88 4.26 -1.50
C SER A 88 16.53 3.75 -1.01
N LEU A 89 15.46 3.95 -1.80
CA LEU A 89 14.14 3.40 -1.51
C LEU A 89 14.21 1.87 -1.41
N ALA A 90 14.79 1.21 -2.42
CA ALA A 90 14.92 -0.24 -2.46
C ALA A 90 15.72 -0.77 -1.25
N VAL A 91 16.89 -0.18 -0.94
CA VAL A 91 17.74 -0.63 0.15
C VAL A 91 17.04 -0.52 1.50
N VAL A 92 16.37 0.60 1.78
CA VAL A 92 15.64 0.81 3.04
C VAL A 92 14.49 -0.20 3.16
N ASN A 93 13.71 -0.39 2.10
CA ASN A 93 12.60 -1.33 2.09
C ASN A 93 13.05 -2.77 2.28
N ILE A 94 14.05 -3.21 1.49
CA ILE A 94 14.64 -4.56 1.56
C ILE A 94 15.23 -4.82 2.96
N PHE A 95 15.86 -3.83 3.58
CA PHE A 95 16.39 -3.97 4.94
C PHE A 95 15.29 -4.36 5.94
N PHE A 96 14.19 -3.60 6.01
CA PHE A 96 13.10 -3.89 6.95
C PHE A 96 12.39 -5.21 6.63
N MET A 97 12.14 -5.49 5.35
CA MET A 97 11.52 -6.77 4.97
C MET A 97 12.42 -7.96 5.21
N THR A 98 13.73 -7.83 5.00
CA THR A 98 14.69 -8.89 5.34
C THR A 98 14.69 -9.16 6.85
N LEU A 99 14.60 -8.12 7.69
CA LEU A 99 14.42 -8.30 9.14
C LEU A 99 13.10 -9.02 9.47
N ALA A 100 11.99 -8.63 8.84
CA ALA A 100 10.70 -9.28 9.05
C ALA A 100 10.74 -10.77 8.66
N VAL A 101 11.32 -11.09 7.51
CA VAL A 101 11.50 -12.48 7.03
C VAL A 101 12.46 -13.24 7.92
N THR A 102 13.52 -12.61 8.43
CA THR A 102 14.43 -13.20 9.41
C THR A 102 13.68 -13.59 10.68
N VAL A 103 12.87 -12.69 11.24
CA VAL A 103 12.02 -12.98 12.40
C VAL A 103 11.06 -14.14 12.10
N LEU A 104 10.42 -14.15 10.91
CA LEU A 104 9.55 -15.25 10.49
C LEU A 104 10.28 -16.59 10.39
N LEU A 105 11.44 -16.63 9.74
CA LEU A 105 12.18 -17.87 9.51
C LEU A 105 12.81 -18.46 10.79
N PHE A 106 13.30 -17.62 11.69
CA PHE A 106 14.07 -18.08 12.85
C PHE A 106 13.32 -18.09 14.17
N ASN A 107 12.14 -17.44 14.26
CA ASN A 107 11.39 -17.38 15.50
C ASN A 107 10.00 -18.01 15.41
N SER A 108 9.46 -18.22 14.19
CA SER A 108 8.09 -18.74 14.08
C SER A 108 8.01 -20.24 14.38
N PRO A 109 6.90 -20.69 15.02
CA PRO A 109 6.66 -22.09 15.33
C PRO A 109 6.08 -22.90 14.16
N PHE A 110 6.07 -22.34 12.95
CA PHE A 110 5.50 -23.00 11.77
C PHE A 110 6.32 -24.23 11.36
N PRO A 111 5.66 -25.28 10.80
CA PRO A 111 6.35 -26.36 10.11
C PRO A 111 7.26 -25.83 8.99
N LYS A 112 8.39 -26.51 8.78
CA LYS A 112 9.45 -26.06 7.87
C LYS A 112 8.94 -25.70 6.47
N LEU A 113 8.08 -26.54 5.89
CA LEU A 113 7.53 -26.28 4.56
C LEU A 113 6.76 -24.94 4.51
N ILE A 114 5.87 -24.70 5.48
CA ILE A 114 5.07 -23.46 5.55
C ILE A 114 6.01 -22.27 5.75
N ARG A 115 6.94 -22.39 6.69
CA ARG A 115 7.91 -21.34 7.02
C ARG A 115 8.79 -20.97 5.82
N CYS A 116 9.17 -21.93 5.00
CA CYS A 116 9.95 -21.69 3.78
C CYS A 116 9.12 -21.05 2.65
N LEU A 117 7.81 -21.29 2.58
CA LEU A 117 6.94 -20.75 1.51
C LEU A 117 6.37 -19.37 1.84
N LEU A 118 6.07 -19.09 3.12
CA LEU A 118 5.43 -17.85 3.52
C LEU A 118 6.17 -16.58 3.06
N PRO A 119 7.51 -16.46 3.11
CA PRO A 119 8.23 -15.28 2.64
C PRO A 119 7.98 -14.95 1.17
N PHE A 120 7.65 -15.94 0.36
CA PHE A 120 7.42 -15.81 -1.09
C PHE A 120 5.94 -15.58 -1.44
N ASN A 121 5.08 -15.42 -0.43
CA ASN A 121 3.70 -14.98 -0.64
C ASN A 121 3.69 -13.60 -1.31
N PHE A 122 2.70 -13.34 -2.19
CA PHE A 122 2.57 -12.11 -2.95
C PHE A 122 2.78 -10.84 -2.11
N PHE A 123 2.13 -10.76 -0.94
CA PHE A 123 2.24 -9.59 -0.09
C PHE A 123 3.64 -9.45 0.55
N LEU A 124 4.22 -10.55 1.06
CA LEU A 124 5.50 -10.48 1.74
C LEU A 124 6.69 -10.37 0.78
N PHE A 125 6.57 -10.94 -0.43
CA PHE A 125 7.66 -10.90 -1.40
C PHE A 125 7.57 -9.67 -2.29
N TYR A 126 6.44 -9.53 -3.03
CA TYR A 126 6.31 -8.48 -4.03
C TYR A 126 5.79 -7.18 -3.42
N GLN A 127 4.57 -7.19 -2.86
CA GLN A 127 3.88 -5.97 -2.46
C GLN A 127 4.60 -5.18 -1.34
N TYR A 128 5.24 -5.87 -0.39
CA TYR A 128 5.97 -5.24 0.71
C TYR A 128 7.49 -5.41 0.60
N GLY A 129 7.95 -6.42 -0.15
CA GLY A 129 9.37 -6.68 -0.35
C GLY A 129 9.99 -5.83 -1.45
N VAL A 130 9.25 -5.56 -2.54
CA VAL A 130 9.71 -4.79 -3.69
C VAL A 130 9.20 -3.35 -3.65
N VAL A 131 7.88 -3.14 -3.51
CA VAL A 131 7.28 -1.80 -3.47
C VAL A 131 7.64 -1.10 -2.16
N SER A 132 8.33 0.04 -2.26
CA SER A 132 8.98 0.72 -1.13
C SER A 132 8.01 1.63 -0.36
N ARG A 133 7.30 1.05 0.62
CA ARG A 133 6.28 1.72 1.42
C ARG A 133 6.44 1.38 2.91
N PRO A 134 5.82 2.14 3.84
CA PRO A 134 5.94 1.91 5.29
C PRO A 134 5.49 0.52 5.74
N TYR A 135 4.76 -0.23 4.90
CA TYR A 135 4.24 -1.56 5.23
C TYR A 135 5.33 -2.58 5.58
N CYS A 136 6.54 -2.45 5.05
CA CYS A 136 7.68 -3.28 5.40
C CYS A 136 7.99 -3.23 6.92
N ILE A 137 7.91 -2.04 7.52
CA ILE A 137 8.11 -1.84 8.96
C ILE A 137 6.91 -2.39 9.75
N LEU A 138 5.70 -2.20 9.22
CA LEU A 138 4.48 -2.70 9.88
C LEU A 138 4.46 -4.24 9.94
N VAL A 139 4.85 -4.92 8.87
CA VAL A 139 5.00 -6.39 8.86
C VAL A 139 6.03 -6.84 9.88
N LEU A 140 7.19 -6.18 9.95
CA LEU A 140 8.20 -6.44 10.97
C LEU A 140 7.63 -6.28 12.38
N ALA A 141 6.90 -5.18 12.63
CA ALA A 141 6.30 -4.90 13.94
C ALA A 141 5.25 -5.95 14.34
N ILE A 142 4.41 -6.42 13.39
CA ILE A 142 3.42 -7.49 13.60
C ILE A 142 4.13 -8.80 13.98
N PHE A 143 5.22 -9.17 13.29
CA PHE A 143 5.96 -10.40 13.59
C PHE A 143 6.71 -10.31 14.93
N LEU A 144 7.29 -9.14 15.26
CA LEU A 144 7.87 -8.90 16.58
C LEU A 144 6.82 -8.98 17.70
N ALA A 145 5.61 -8.46 17.45
CA ALA A 145 4.49 -8.60 18.38
C ALA A 145 4.10 -10.08 18.57
N ALA A 146 4.15 -10.91 17.49
CA ALA A 146 3.89 -12.35 17.60
C ALA A 146 4.92 -13.05 18.49
N VAL A 147 6.22 -12.72 18.33
CA VAL A 147 7.31 -13.24 19.19
C VAL A 147 7.08 -12.87 20.67
N CYS A 148 6.64 -11.64 20.94
CA CYS A 148 6.46 -11.14 22.29
C CYS A 148 5.12 -11.57 22.93
N TYR A 149 4.15 -12.02 22.14
CA TYR A 149 2.75 -12.24 22.58
C TYR A 149 2.62 -13.20 23.75
N LYS A 150 3.30 -14.35 23.71
CA LYS A 150 3.23 -15.39 24.73
C LYS A 150 3.66 -14.87 26.12
N ASN A 151 4.71 -14.07 26.15
CA ASN A 151 5.29 -13.54 27.39
C ASN A 151 4.86 -12.09 27.70
N ARG A 152 3.76 -11.59 27.06
CA ARG A 152 3.30 -10.21 27.22
C ARG A 152 2.95 -9.82 28.64
N ASN A 153 2.52 -10.78 29.46
CA ASN A 153 2.20 -10.52 30.86
C ASN A 153 3.45 -10.36 31.73
N GLU A 154 4.53 -11.04 31.42
CA GLU A 154 5.81 -10.98 32.14
C GLU A 154 6.66 -9.79 31.64
N HIS A 155 6.66 -9.56 30.34
CA HIS A 155 7.43 -8.52 29.66
C HIS A 155 6.52 -7.52 28.89
N PRO A 156 5.60 -6.81 29.58
CA PRO A 156 4.61 -5.96 28.93
C PRO A 156 5.23 -4.83 28.10
N VAL A 157 6.36 -4.27 28.54
CA VAL A 157 7.03 -3.18 27.84
C VAL A 157 7.49 -3.62 26.45
N LYS A 158 8.10 -4.81 26.31
CA LYS A 158 8.57 -5.31 25.01
C LYS A 158 7.41 -5.47 24.01
N TYR A 159 6.30 -6.04 24.50
CA TYR A 159 5.11 -6.21 23.66
C TYR A 159 4.51 -4.87 23.24
N LEU A 160 4.34 -3.94 24.19
CA LEU A 160 3.77 -2.62 23.91
C LEU A 160 4.67 -1.76 23.00
N LEU A 161 5.99 -1.92 23.06
CA LEU A 161 6.90 -1.26 22.10
C LEU A 161 6.66 -1.76 20.67
N CYS A 162 6.39 -3.06 20.49
CA CYS A 162 6.00 -3.57 19.16
C CYS A 162 4.68 -2.97 18.69
N LEU A 163 3.69 -2.85 19.59
CA LEU A 163 2.41 -2.22 19.29
C LEU A 163 2.56 -0.71 19.01
N ALA A 164 3.41 -0.02 19.75
CA ALA A 164 3.74 1.39 19.50
C ALA A 164 4.39 1.58 18.13
N LEU A 165 5.30 0.68 17.74
CA LEU A 165 5.88 0.71 16.40
C LEU A 165 4.81 0.51 15.31
N MET A 166 3.86 -0.43 15.51
CA MET A 166 2.72 -0.58 14.58
C MET A 166 1.94 0.72 14.43
N CYS A 167 1.66 1.41 15.55
CA CYS A 167 0.93 2.68 15.56
C CYS A 167 1.70 3.81 14.88
N ALA A 168 3.02 3.89 15.07
CA ALA A 168 3.87 4.92 14.51
C ALA A 168 4.04 4.81 12.98
N VAL A 169 3.73 3.65 12.40
CA VAL A 169 3.94 3.38 10.97
C VAL A 169 2.71 3.68 10.13
N HIS A 170 1.52 3.24 10.58
CA HIS A 170 0.33 3.28 9.73
C HIS A 170 -0.97 3.18 10.53
N LEU A 171 -2.04 3.81 10.03
CA LEU A 171 -3.37 3.77 10.65
C LEU A 171 -3.91 2.34 10.82
N MET A 172 -3.67 1.44 9.85
CA MET A 172 -4.02 0.01 10.00
C MET A 172 -3.27 -0.66 11.15
N GLY A 173 -2.06 -0.22 11.45
CA GLY A 173 -1.30 -0.64 12.64
C GLY A 173 -1.97 -0.20 13.94
N ILE A 174 -2.54 1.01 13.98
CA ILE A 174 -3.33 1.51 15.14
C ILE A 174 -4.57 0.64 15.37
N ILE A 175 -5.29 0.28 14.29
CA ILE A 175 -6.47 -0.58 14.36
C ILE A 175 -6.12 -1.95 14.96
N MET A 176 -5.06 -2.57 14.49
CA MET A 176 -4.60 -3.87 14.99
C MET A 176 -4.10 -3.78 16.44
N ALA A 177 -3.20 -2.83 16.73
CA ALA A 177 -2.64 -2.63 18.06
C ALA A 177 -3.73 -2.29 19.09
N GLY A 178 -4.68 -1.42 18.74
CA GLY A 178 -5.84 -1.08 19.56
C GLY A 178 -6.70 -2.30 19.88
N SER A 179 -6.99 -3.12 18.85
CA SER A 179 -7.73 -4.38 19.04
C SER A 179 -6.99 -5.35 19.97
N PHE A 180 -5.68 -5.47 19.84
CA PHE A 180 -4.84 -6.32 20.70
C PHE A 180 -4.85 -5.82 22.15
N CYS A 181 -4.76 -4.51 22.36
CA CYS A 181 -4.86 -3.90 23.67
C CYS A 181 -6.24 -4.09 24.32
N ILE A 182 -7.32 -3.90 23.56
CA ILE A 182 -8.70 -4.09 24.06
C ILE A 182 -8.88 -5.53 24.57
N ILE A 183 -8.50 -6.52 23.76
CA ILE A 183 -8.63 -7.92 24.14
C ILE A 183 -7.74 -8.25 25.35
N TRP A 184 -6.50 -7.77 25.38
CA TRP A 184 -5.60 -7.99 26.50
C TRP A 184 -6.11 -7.32 27.79
N LEU A 185 -6.68 -6.13 27.69
CA LEU A 185 -7.33 -5.45 28.82
C LEU A 185 -8.52 -6.26 29.35
N CYS A 186 -9.37 -6.79 28.44
CA CYS A 186 -10.47 -7.68 28.84
C CYS A 186 -9.99 -8.96 29.53
N GLU A 187 -8.87 -9.54 29.12
CA GLU A 187 -8.23 -10.68 29.78
C GLU A 187 -7.81 -10.29 31.20
N ILE A 188 -7.12 -9.16 31.39
CA ILE A 188 -6.70 -8.66 32.71
C ILE A 188 -7.91 -8.44 33.62
N PHE A 189 -8.96 -7.79 33.12
CA PHE A 189 -10.21 -7.57 33.88
C PHE A 189 -10.86 -8.89 34.29
N SER A 190 -10.98 -9.85 33.38
CA SER A 190 -11.56 -11.16 33.64
C SER A 190 -10.79 -11.92 34.73
N ASP A 191 -9.47 -11.89 34.67
CA ASP A 191 -8.63 -12.58 35.67
C ASP A 191 -8.74 -11.93 37.05
N LYS A 192 -8.72 -10.60 37.11
CA LYS A 192 -8.91 -9.86 38.39
C LYS A 192 -10.32 -10.04 38.95
N TYR A 193 -11.35 -10.04 38.11
CA TYR A 193 -12.73 -10.30 38.53
C TYR A 193 -12.90 -11.69 39.12
N LYS A 194 -12.40 -12.73 38.44
CA LYS A 194 -12.43 -14.11 38.96
C LYS A 194 -11.67 -14.29 40.26
N ALA A 195 -10.61 -13.49 40.47
CA ALA A 195 -9.84 -13.50 41.69
C ALA A 195 -10.48 -12.67 42.86
N GLY A 196 -11.61 -12.00 42.61
CA GLY A 196 -12.24 -11.09 43.59
C GLY A 196 -11.43 -9.83 43.87
N LYS A 197 -10.52 -9.43 42.96
CA LYS A 197 -9.56 -8.33 43.13
C LYS A 197 -9.73 -7.25 42.06
N LEU A 198 -10.95 -6.90 41.72
CA LEU A 198 -11.24 -5.95 40.65
C LEU A 198 -10.62 -4.56 40.90
N SER A 199 -10.55 -4.10 42.17
CA SER A 199 -9.89 -2.86 42.55
C SER A 199 -8.38 -2.83 42.22
N ASP A 200 -7.74 -3.99 42.09
CA ASP A 200 -6.31 -4.09 41.78
C ASP A 200 -5.99 -3.91 40.28
N VAL A 201 -7.01 -3.76 39.44
CA VAL A 201 -6.80 -3.39 38.01
C VAL A 201 -6.09 -2.04 37.92
N LEU A 202 -6.48 -1.05 38.71
CA LEU A 202 -5.85 0.27 38.74
C LEU A 202 -4.40 0.25 39.27
N LYS A 203 -3.99 -0.82 39.95
CA LYS A 203 -2.61 -1.02 40.43
C LYS A 203 -1.76 -1.81 39.41
N ASP A 204 -2.39 -2.37 38.38
CA ASP A 204 -1.67 -3.17 37.38
C ASP A 204 -0.89 -2.31 36.43
N LYS A 205 0.45 -2.45 36.42
CA LYS A 205 1.35 -1.69 35.57
C LYS A 205 1.02 -1.82 34.07
N ARG A 206 0.42 -2.93 33.64
CA ARG A 206 0.06 -3.17 32.24
C ARG A 206 -1.02 -2.18 31.78
N CYS A 207 -1.99 -1.88 32.66
CA CYS A 207 -3.05 -0.90 32.37
C CYS A 207 -2.47 0.51 32.19
N TRP A 208 -1.51 0.92 33.02
CA TRP A 208 -0.85 2.21 32.87
C TRP A 208 0.02 2.31 31.61
N LEU A 209 0.71 1.24 31.25
CA LEU A 209 1.47 1.17 30.01
C LEU A 209 0.56 1.21 28.77
N MET A 210 -0.62 0.56 28.82
CA MET A 210 -1.62 0.69 27.76
C MET A 210 -2.21 2.10 27.67
N LEU A 211 -2.39 2.77 28.82
CA LEU A 211 -2.83 4.17 28.84
C LEU A 211 -1.76 5.09 28.21
N ALA A 212 -0.48 4.83 28.49
CA ALA A 212 0.62 5.55 27.84
C ALA A 212 0.64 5.32 26.31
N LEU A 213 0.40 4.08 25.85
CA LEU A 213 0.23 3.79 24.42
C LEU A 213 -0.99 4.50 23.84
N LEU A 214 -2.10 4.56 24.55
CA LEU A 214 -3.29 5.31 24.12
C LEU A 214 -2.98 6.81 23.98
N ALA A 215 -2.27 7.41 24.93
CA ALA A 215 -1.84 8.81 24.85
C ALA A 215 -0.93 9.05 23.61
N PHE A 216 -0.03 8.12 23.32
CA PHE A 216 0.79 8.15 22.10
C PHE A 216 -0.07 8.03 20.84
N VAL A 217 -1.06 7.14 20.79
CA VAL A 217 -1.99 7.01 19.68
C VAL A 217 -2.80 8.29 19.49
N VAL A 218 -3.26 8.91 20.58
CA VAL A 218 -3.98 10.20 20.51
C VAL A 218 -3.09 11.29 19.90
N SER A 219 -1.80 11.36 20.27
CA SER A 219 -0.90 12.33 19.63
C SER A 219 -0.75 12.10 18.11
N ILE A 220 -0.65 10.82 17.69
CA ILE A 220 -0.62 10.49 16.25
C ILE A 220 -1.94 10.91 15.58
N PHE A 221 -3.09 10.66 16.20
CA PHE A 221 -4.38 11.07 15.63
C PHE A 221 -4.49 12.59 15.46
N ILE A 222 -3.95 13.36 16.39
CA ILE A 222 -3.90 14.82 16.27
C ILE A 222 -3.04 15.23 15.07
N GLU A 223 -1.91 14.56 14.85
CA GLU A 223 -0.98 14.85 13.75
C GLU A 223 -1.52 14.44 12.37
N ILE A 224 -2.28 13.33 12.29
CA ILE A 224 -2.82 12.84 11.00
C ILE A 224 -4.25 13.29 10.73
N TYR A 225 -4.88 14.01 11.67
CA TYR A 225 -6.25 14.49 11.46
C TYR A 225 -6.28 15.48 10.29
N PRO A 226 -7.06 15.21 9.24
CA PRO A 226 -7.01 16.00 8.01
C PRO A 226 -7.44 17.44 8.25
N ASN A 227 -6.74 18.38 7.62
CA ASN A 227 -7.14 19.79 7.58
C ASN A 227 -8.42 19.96 6.74
N HIS A 228 -9.17 21.01 6.99
CA HIS A 228 -10.42 21.30 6.27
C HIS A 228 -10.27 21.48 4.76
N ASP A 229 -9.06 21.81 4.32
CA ASP A 229 -8.71 22.00 2.92
C ASP A 229 -8.08 20.76 2.28
N THR A 230 -7.98 19.63 2.99
CA THR A 230 -7.52 18.39 2.36
C THR A 230 -8.57 17.82 1.41
N TYR A 231 -8.09 17.25 0.31
CA TYR A 231 -8.95 16.52 -0.62
C TYR A 231 -9.70 15.37 0.08
N THR A 232 -8.98 14.61 0.90
CA THR A 232 -9.56 13.48 1.65
C THR A 232 -10.68 13.92 2.59
N PHE A 233 -10.53 15.06 3.28
CA PHE A 233 -11.57 15.58 4.18
C PHE A 233 -12.87 15.93 3.42
N LYS A 234 -12.74 16.57 2.25
CA LYS A 234 -13.90 16.92 1.42
C LYS A 234 -14.58 15.70 0.81
N SER A 235 -13.80 14.69 0.40
CA SER A 235 -14.36 13.46 -0.16
C SER A 235 -15.05 12.60 0.90
N THR A 236 -14.59 12.63 2.17
CA THR A 236 -15.20 11.87 3.27
C THR A 236 -16.39 12.57 3.92
N ASN A 237 -16.50 13.89 3.80
CA ASN A 237 -17.64 14.66 4.34
C ASN A 237 -18.82 14.82 3.36
N ASN A 238 -18.76 14.22 2.19
CA ASN A 238 -19.98 14.06 1.39
C ASN A 238 -20.95 13.17 2.18
N ASP A 239 -22.21 13.62 2.31
CA ASP A 239 -23.29 12.98 3.07
C ASP A 239 -23.50 11.48 2.75
N GLU A 240 -22.91 11.01 1.67
CA GLU A 240 -22.90 9.60 1.24
C GLU A 240 -22.11 8.66 2.17
N LEU A 241 -21.17 9.13 2.98
CA LEU A 241 -20.32 8.25 3.81
C LEU A 241 -21.06 7.74 5.05
N PHE A 242 -21.95 8.54 5.63
CA PHE A 242 -22.81 8.14 6.75
C PHE A 242 -24.25 7.82 6.34
N GLY A 243 -24.63 8.16 5.11
CA GLY A 243 -25.89 7.77 4.47
C GLY A 243 -25.81 6.43 3.72
N VAL A 244 -24.76 5.63 3.95
CA VAL A 244 -24.67 4.29 3.37
C VAL A 244 -25.81 3.46 3.93
N GLU A 245 -26.91 3.37 3.18
CA GLU A 245 -27.89 2.31 3.38
C GLU A 245 -27.13 1.01 3.64
N LEU A 246 -27.63 0.18 4.53
CA LEU A 246 -27.13 -1.19 4.76
C LEU A 246 -27.25 -1.95 3.44
N SER A 247 -26.40 -1.58 2.48
CA SER A 247 -26.43 -2.08 1.14
C SER A 247 -25.76 -3.45 1.11
N PRO A 248 -26.14 -4.33 0.19
CA PRO A 248 -25.44 -5.59 -0.04
C PRO A 248 -23.91 -5.41 -0.15
N LYS A 249 -23.43 -4.24 -0.63
CA LYS A 249 -22.01 -3.88 -0.73
C LYS A 249 -21.26 -4.01 0.60
N LEU A 250 -21.85 -3.61 1.73
CA LEU A 250 -21.21 -3.73 3.04
C LEU A 250 -21.00 -5.18 3.44
N ILE A 251 -22.02 -6.03 3.23
CA ILE A 251 -21.95 -7.45 3.56
C ILE A 251 -20.95 -8.15 2.64
N PHE A 252 -21.01 -7.89 1.33
CA PHE A 252 -20.06 -8.42 0.37
C PHE A 252 -18.63 -8.01 0.72
N GLY A 253 -18.41 -6.71 0.91
CA GLY A 253 -17.12 -6.16 1.26
C GLY A 253 -16.54 -6.77 2.52
N PHE A 254 -17.34 -6.91 3.58
CA PHE A 254 -16.89 -7.49 4.85
C PHE A 254 -16.24 -8.88 4.68
N PHE A 255 -16.78 -9.73 3.82
CA PHE A 255 -16.20 -11.05 3.58
C PHE A 255 -15.09 -11.01 2.52
N LEU A 256 -15.25 -10.22 1.44
CA LEU A 256 -14.30 -10.18 0.34
C LEU A 256 -12.90 -9.73 0.75
N VAL A 257 -12.77 -8.83 1.74
CA VAL A 257 -11.47 -8.43 2.34
C VAL A 257 -10.63 -9.67 2.71
N LEU A 258 -11.26 -10.73 3.23
CA LEU A 258 -10.55 -11.94 3.62
C LEU A 258 -10.06 -12.75 2.40
N SER A 259 -10.86 -12.84 1.35
CA SER A 259 -10.44 -13.54 0.14
C SER A 259 -9.34 -12.79 -0.62
N GLU A 260 -9.42 -11.49 -0.69
CA GLU A 260 -8.36 -10.65 -1.27
C GLU A 260 -7.04 -10.78 -0.51
N ALA A 261 -7.09 -10.75 0.82
CA ALA A 261 -5.91 -10.94 1.67
C ALA A 261 -5.26 -12.32 1.50
N THR A 262 -6.05 -13.34 1.17
CA THR A 262 -5.56 -14.74 1.13
C THR A 262 -5.24 -15.26 -0.25
N ILE A 263 -5.93 -14.78 -1.28
CA ILE A 263 -5.80 -15.30 -2.65
C ILE A 263 -5.15 -14.27 -3.56
N GLY A 264 -5.30 -12.99 -3.28
CA GLY A 264 -4.88 -11.87 -4.14
C GLY A 264 -5.79 -11.78 -5.37
N GLN A 265 -6.57 -10.71 -5.45
CA GLN A 265 -7.48 -10.45 -6.56
C GLN A 265 -7.22 -9.06 -7.15
N LYS A 266 -7.98 -8.75 -8.21
CA LYS A 266 -7.96 -7.43 -8.81
C LYS A 266 -8.24 -6.34 -7.76
N PRO A 267 -7.45 -5.25 -7.72
CA PRO A 267 -7.59 -4.21 -6.72
C PRO A 267 -8.94 -3.52 -6.74
N ASP A 268 -9.49 -3.34 -7.92
CA ASP A 268 -10.67 -2.49 -8.14
C ASP A 268 -12.00 -3.24 -8.02
N SER A 269 -11.97 -4.56 -8.00
CA SER A 269 -13.18 -5.38 -7.91
C SER A 269 -13.94 -5.21 -6.60
N PHE A 270 -13.27 -4.72 -5.56
CA PHE A 270 -13.82 -4.61 -4.22
C PHE A 270 -14.63 -3.32 -4.01
N LEU A 271 -14.13 -2.18 -4.47
CA LEU A 271 -14.79 -0.88 -4.34
C LEU A 271 -15.80 -0.61 -5.48
N TYR A 272 -15.52 -1.15 -6.67
CA TYR A 272 -16.33 -0.98 -7.87
C TYR A 272 -17.01 -2.30 -8.26
N LEU A 273 -17.90 -2.80 -7.41
CA LEU A 273 -18.71 -4.00 -7.68
C LEU A 273 -19.74 -3.74 -8.81
N TYR A 274 -19.27 -3.41 -10.00
CA TYR A 274 -20.14 -3.28 -11.16
C TYR A 274 -20.62 -4.64 -11.68
N ASP A 275 -19.89 -5.73 -11.38
CA ASP A 275 -20.29 -7.09 -11.75
C ASP A 275 -20.38 -8.00 -10.52
N TYR A 276 -21.53 -7.93 -9.84
CA TYR A 276 -21.82 -8.81 -8.70
C TYR A 276 -21.78 -10.30 -9.06
N ILE A 277 -22.02 -10.66 -10.31
CA ILE A 277 -22.12 -12.03 -10.75
C ILE A 277 -20.74 -12.69 -10.76
N SER A 278 -19.73 -12.01 -11.25
CA SER A 278 -18.35 -12.51 -11.27
C SER A 278 -17.75 -12.60 -9.87
N ALA A 279 -18.20 -11.77 -8.93
CA ALA A 279 -17.75 -11.77 -7.55
C ALA A 279 -18.36 -12.89 -6.68
N ILE A 280 -19.47 -13.53 -7.10
CA ILE A 280 -20.16 -14.56 -6.30
C ILE A 280 -19.24 -15.73 -5.90
N PRO A 281 -18.45 -16.36 -6.77
CA PRO A 281 -17.57 -17.46 -6.38
C PRO A 281 -16.58 -17.07 -5.29
N LEU A 282 -16.07 -15.87 -5.36
CA LEU A 282 -15.09 -15.31 -4.43
C LEU A 282 -15.73 -14.95 -3.10
N PHE A 283 -16.92 -14.42 -3.12
CA PHE A 283 -17.73 -14.18 -1.94
C PHE A 283 -18.08 -15.49 -1.20
N LEU A 284 -18.49 -16.53 -1.92
CA LEU A 284 -18.73 -17.84 -1.32
C LEU A 284 -17.46 -18.42 -0.69
N LEU A 285 -16.34 -18.30 -1.38
CA LEU A 285 -15.05 -18.70 -0.85
C LEU A 285 -14.68 -17.89 0.40
N ALA A 286 -14.89 -16.57 0.38
CA ALA A 286 -14.65 -15.70 1.53
C ALA A 286 -15.47 -16.09 2.76
N ILE A 287 -16.75 -16.41 2.59
CA ILE A 287 -17.61 -16.94 3.66
C ILE A 287 -17.06 -18.25 4.21
N ILE A 288 -16.64 -19.17 3.35
CA ILE A 288 -16.03 -20.44 3.77
C ILE A 288 -14.76 -20.19 4.57
N LEU A 289 -13.87 -19.32 4.09
CA LEU A 289 -12.64 -18.96 4.78
C LEU A 289 -12.91 -18.31 6.13
N PHE A 290 -13.87 -17.39 6.19
CA PHE A 290 -14.27 -16.75 7.43
C PHE A 290 -14.82 -17.77 8.44
N ALA A 291 -15.71 -18.67 8.00
CA ALA A 291 -16.25 -19.73 8.84
C ALA A 291 -15.14 -20.66 9.36
N LEU A 292 -14.17 -21.01 8.51
CA LEU A 292 -13.00 -21.80 8.92
C LEU A 292 -12.16 -21.07 9.95
N CYS A 293 -11.88 -19.79 9.77
CA CYS A 293 -11.17 -18.95 10.74
C CYS A 293 -11.92 -18.90 12.09
N VAL A 294 -13.23 -18.65 12.06
CA VAL A 294 -14.07 -18.64 13.27
C VAL A 294 -13.99 -20.00 14.00
N MET A 295 -14.12 -21.12 13.28
CA MET A 295 -14.02 -22.45 13.88
C MET A 295 -12.64 -22.71 14.49
N ILE A 296 -11.57 -22.42 13.76
CA ILE A 296 -10.19 -22.64 14.22
C ILE A 296 -9.88 -21.77 15.42
N PHE A 297 -10.16 -20.46 15.37
CA PHE A 297 -9.84 -19.53 16.44
C PHE A 297 -10.70 -19.74 17.68
N ARG A 298 -11.96 -20.17 17.51
CA ARG A 298 -12.82 -20.61 18.63
C ARG A 298 -12.24 -21.84 19.35
N ALA A 299 -11.82 -22.85 18.60
CA ALA A 299 -11.25 -24.08 19.16
C ALA A 299 -9.94 -23.82 19.91
N ASN A 300 -9.20 -22.78 19.53
CA ASN A 300 -7.94 -22.37 20.14
C ASN A 300 -8.06 -21.17 21.10
N LYS A 301 -9.29 -20.79 21.49
CA LYS A 301 -9.59 -19.69 22.45
C LYS A 301 -9.06 -18.31 22.00
N LYS A 302 -8.96 -18.07 20.70
CA LYS A 302 -8.51 -16.80 20.10
C LYS A 302 -9.60 -16.11 19.27
N LEU A 303 -10.86 -16.57 19.39
CA LEU A 303 -11.97 -16.05 18.58
C LEU A 303 -12.18 -14.54 18.78
N SER A 304 -12.17 -14.06 20.03
CA SER A 304 -12.39 -12.64 20.32
C SER A 304 -11.32 -11.77 19.71
N LEU A 305 -10.03 -12.18 19.79
CA LEU A 305 -8.93 -11.46 19.17
C LEU A 305 -9.09 -11.39 17.65
N PHE A 306 -9.47 -12.51 17.01
CA PHE A 306 -9.73 -12.53 15.58
C PHE A 306 -10.92 -11.64 15.20
N LEU A 307 -12.08 -11.83 15.84
CA LEU A 307 -13.29 -11.11 15.46
C LEU A 307 -13.18 -9.60 15.67
N VAL A 308 -12.63 -9.16 16.81
CA VAL A 308 -12.49 -7.73 17.10
C VAL A 308 -11.53 -7.09 16.10
N THR A 309 -10.35 -7.68 15.90
CA THR A 309 -9.37 -7.12 14.96
C THR A 309 -9.89 -7.14 13.51
N TYR A 310 -10.48 -8.27 13.09
CA TYR A 310 -11.03 -8.40 11.75
C TYR A 310 -12.16 -7.41 11.48
N THR A 311 -13.09 -7.27 12.43
CA THR A 311 -14.25 -6.38 12.27
C THR A 311 -13.83 -4.91 12.16
N PHE A 312 -12.92 -4.46 13.01
CA PHE A 312 -12.42 -3.08 12.92
C PHE A 312 -11.60 -2.86 11.64
N PHE A 313 -10.77 -3.83 11.26
CA PHE A 313 -9.98 -3.74 10.04
C PHE A 313 -10.87 -3.73 8.79
N ALA A 314 -11.76 -4.71 8.65
CA ALA A 314 -12.68 -4.79 7.52
C ALA A 314 -13.66 -3.62 7.49
N GLY A 315 -14.15 -3.21 8.67
CA GLY A 315 -15.00 -2.01 8.79
C GLY A 315 -14.30 -0.76 8.28
N PHE A 316 -13.04 -0.53 8.65
CA PHE A 316 -12.26 0.59 8.11
C PHE A 316 -12.09 0.50 6.60
N CYS A 317 -11.73 -0.70 6.09
CA CYS A 317 -11.56 -0.92 4.65
C CYS A 317 -12.82 -0.61 3.83
N ILE A 318 -14.00 -0.89 4.38
CA ILE A 318 -15.27 -0.74 3.67
C ILE A 318 -15.84 0.68 3.80
N LEU A 319 -15.72 1.28 5.00
CA LEU A 319 -16.42 2.51 5.34
C LEU A 319 -15.56 3.76 5.09
N ILE A 320 -14.24 3.63 5.07
CA ILE A 320 -13.34 4.78 4.99
C ILE A 320 -12.51 4.70 3.72
N TYR A 321 -11.55 3.79 3.67
CA TYR A 321 -10.65 3.67 2.53
C TYR A 321 -9.86 2.37 2.56
N SER A 322 -9.66 1.74 1.41
CA SER A 322 -8.71 0.65 1.26
C SER A 322 -8.18 0.52 -0.17
N SER A 323 -6.97 0.02 -0.25
CA SER A 323 -6.34 -0.47 -1.47
C SER A 323 -5.81 -1.87 -1.23
N ARG A 324 -5.38 -2.57 -2.26
CA ARG A 324 -4.80 -3.91 -2.15
C ARG A 324 -3.68 -3.99 -1.12
N TYR A 325 -2.77 -3.02 -1.12
CA TYR A 325 -1.66 -2.99 -0.18
C TYR A 325 -2.09 -2.81 1.29
N HIS A 326 -3.24 -2.20 1.56
CA HIS A 326 -3.85 -2.18 2.90
C HIS A 326 -4.41 -3.56 3.27
N ILE A 327 -5.19 -4.14 2.36
CA ILE A 327 -5.86 -5.44 2.57
C ILE A 327 -4.84 -6.55 2.83
N GLY A 328 -3.69 -6.51 2.18
CA GLY A 328 -2.61 -7.46 2.39
C GLY A 328 -2.06 -7.52 3.82
N LEU A 329 -2.23 -6.47 4.62
CA LEU A 329 -1.87 -6.49 6.04
C LEU A 329 -2.68 -7.50 6.85
N LEU A 330 -3.88 -7.85 6.37
CA LEU A 330 -4.66 -8.94 6.97
C LEU A 330 -3.97 -10.30 6.81
N THR A 331 -3.17 -10.50 5.76
CA THR A 331 -2.32 -11.69 5.63
C THR A 331 -1.27 -11.75 6.73
N ALA A 332 -0.59 -10.63 7.02
CA ALA A 332 0.37 -10.57 8.12
C ALA A 332 -0.34 -10.80 9.48
N PHE A 333 -1.55 -10.28 9.66
CA PHE A 333 -2.38 -10.56 10.84
C PHE A 333 -2.78 -12.03 10.95
N LEU A 334 -3.17 -12.70 9.86
CA LEU A 334 -3.48 -14.13 9.88
C LEU A 334 -2.23 -14.96 10.23
N ILE A 335 -1.06 -14.61 9.69
CA ILE A 335 0.22 -15.23 10.08
C ILE A 335 0.45 -15.05 11.59
N PHE A 336 0.27 -13.84 12.12
CA PHE A 336 0.33 -13.57 13.57
C PHE A 336 -0.64 -14.47 14.36
N MET A 337 -1.90 -14.59 13.93
CA MET A 337 -2.91 -15.40 14.62
C MET A 337 -2.53 -16.88 14.70
N PHE A 338 -2.07 -17.46 13.57
CA PHE A 338 -1.60 -18.85 13.56
C PHE A 338 -0.30 -19.03 14.34
N TRP A 339 0.58 -18.04 14.32
CA TRP A 339 1.83 -18.05 15.08
C TRP A 339 1.56 -18.16 16.58
N ILE A 340 0.74 -17.27 17.14
CA ILE A 340 0.47 -17.26 18.58
C ILE A 340 -0.22 -18.54 19.06
N ILE A 341 -1.08 -19.14 18.24
CA ILE A 341 -1.71 -20.44 18.54
C ILE A 341 -0.67 -21.56 18.59
N LEU A 342 0.19 -21.63 17.62
CA LEU A 342 1.24 -22.65 17.55
C LEU A 342 2.27 -22.50 18.66
N ASP A 343 2.57 -21.28 19.06
CA ASP A 343 3.53 -20.99 20.12
C ASP A 343 2.96 -21.30 21.51
N GLU A 344 1.68 -21.04 21.74
CA GLU A 344 1.00 -21.34 23.01
C GLU A 344 0.64 -22.83 23.15
N ASN A 345 0.12 -23.45 22.09
CA ASN A 345 -0.52 -24.78 22.15
C ASN A 345 0.36 -25.89 21.53
N GLY A 346 1.47 -25.54 20.87
CA GLY A 346 2.31 -26.50 20.14
C GLY A 346 1.69 -27.07 18.86
N ALA A 347 0.37 -27.01 18.70
CA ALA A 347 -0.39 -27.47 17.54
C ALA A 347 -1.68 -26.68 17.37
N ILE A 348 -2.19 -26.62 16.13
CA ILE A 348 -3.52 -26.06 15.85
C ILE A 348 -4.56 -27.14 16.18
N ASN A 349 -5.44 -26.86 17.12
CA ASN A 349 -6.53 -27.78 17.48
C ASN A 349 -7.67 -27.68 16.46
N CYS A 350 -7.52 -28.44 15.37
CA CYS A 350 -8.59 -28.58 14.36
C CYS A 350 -9.58 -29.71 14.70
N GLN A 351 -9.19 -30.68 15.57
CA GLN A 351 -9.99 -31.89 15.79
C GLN A 351 -11.24 -31.62 16.63
N ASP A 352 -11.17 -30.75 17.62
CA ASP A 352 -12.33 -30.44 18.46
C ASP A 352 -13.31 -29.50 17.76
N ALA A 353 -12.82 -28.63 16.88
CA ALA A 353 -13.67 -27.83 16.00
C ALA A 353 -14.50 -28.70 15.04
N LEU A 354 -13.87 -29.72 14.51
CA LEU A 354 -14.47 -30.62 13.54
C LEU A 354 -15.25 -31.78 14.21
N LYS A 355 -14.84 -32.29 15.38
CA LYS A 355 -15.51 -33.41 16.08
C LYS A 355 -16.84 -33.04 16.72
N LYS A 356 -16.99 -31.80 17.24
CA LYS A 356 -18.29 -31.35 17.79
C LYS A 356 -19.35 -31.08 16.72
N SER A 357 -18.95 -30.72 15.49
CA SER A 357 -19.86 -30.56 14.35
C SER A 357 -20.05 -31.83 13.53
N ALA A 358 -19.21 -32.82 13.71
CA ALA A 358 -19.04 -33.89 12.75
C ALA A 358 -18.94 -35.28 13.38
N ASN A 359 -20.02 -35.75 13.99
CA ASN A 359 -20.26 -37.20 14.02
C ASN A 359 -20.40 -37.79 12.60
N LYS A 360 -20.24 -37.00 11.54
CA LYS A 360 -20.37 -37.37 10.12
C LYS A 360 -19.48 -36.60 9.14
N ILE A 361 -18.32 -36.04 9.53
CA ILE A 361 -17.42 -35.47 8.49
C ILE A 361 -16.87 -36.62 7.64
N ASN A 362 -17.40 -36.69 6.46
CA ASN A 362 -16.98 -37.62 5.41
C ASN A 362 -15.48 -37.35 5.09
N LYS A 363 -14.71 -38.44 4.87
CA LYS A 363 -13.29 -38.36 4.45
C LYS A 363 -13.07 -37.46 3.23
N SER A 364 -14.09 -37.31 2.38
CA SER A 364 -14.12 -36.42 1.22
C SER A 364 -14.04 -34.94 1.61
N LEU A 365 -14.75 -34.49 2.65
CA LEU A 365 -14.73 -33.12 3.12
C LEU A 365 -13.37 -32.76 3.75
N LEU A 366 -12.79 -33.67 4.51
CA LEU A 366 -11.44 -33.48 5.05
C LEU A 366 -10.39 -33.36 3.95
N LYS A 367 -10.54 -34.13 2.85
CA LYS A 367 -9.70 -34.03 1.67
C LYS A 367 -9.90 -32.68 0.96
N ALA A 368 -11.14 -32.23 0.81
CA ALA A 368 -11.45 -30.92 0.22
C ALA A 368 -10.86 -29.76 1.02
N ILE A 369 -10.95 -29.78 2.37
CA ILE A 369 -10.33 -28.78 3.25
C ILE A 369 -8.81 -28.75 3.07
N LYS A 370 -8.17 -29.92 3.00
CA LYS A 370 -6.72 -30.00 2.76
C LYS A 370 -6.33 -29.44 1.39
N CYS A 371 -7.10 -29.76 0.34
CA CYS A 371 -6.86 -29.20 -0.99
C CYS A 371 -7.04 -27.68 -1.00
N ALA A 372 -8.12 -27.17 -0.39
CA ALA A 372 -8.36 -25.74 -0.28
C ALA A 372 -7.23 -25.02 0.49
N SER A 373 -6.77 -25.58 1.61
CA SER A 373 -5.65 -25.03 2.36
C SER A 373 -4.34 -24.99 1.57
N SER A 374 -4.12 -25.99 0.69
CA SER A 374 -2.96 -26.00 -0.20
C SER A 374 -3.07 -24.92 -1.28
N LEU A 375 -4.26 -24.70 -1.84
CA LEU A 375 -4.51 -23.65 -2.83
C LEU A 375 -4.27 -22.25 -2.23
N LEU A 376 -4.67 -22.02 -0.98
CA LEU A 376 -4.41 -20.76 -0.26
C LEU A 376 -2.92 -20.44 -0.07
N LEU A 377 -2.06 -21.45 -0.12
CA LEU A 377 -0.60 -21.23 -0.10
C LEU A 377 -0.03 -21.06 -1.51
N ILE A 378 -0.55 -21.82 -2.49
CA ILE A 378 0.00 -21.87 -3.85
C ILE A 378 -0.39 -20.63 -4.66
N ILE A 379 -1.66 -20.19 -4.60
CA ILE A 379 -2.16 -19.07 -5.41
C ILE A 379 -1.36 -17.77 -5.14
N PRO A 380 -1.13 -17.36 -3.87
CA PRO A 380 -0.32 -16.17 -3.61
C PRO A 380 1.14 -16.30 -4.06
N LEU A 381 1.70 -17.51 -4.12
CA LEU A 381 3.03 -17.74 -4.69
C LEU A 381 3.03 -17.52 -6.20
N LEU A 382 2.00 -17.99 -6.91
CA LEU A 382 1.85 -17.75 -8.34
C LEU A 382 1.71 -16.27 -8.65
N TRP A 383 0.92 -15.53 -7.88
CA TRP A 383 0.80 -14.08 -8.01
C TRP A 383 2.13 -13.38 -7.80
N SER A 384 2.91 -13.82 -6.80
CA SER A 384 4.25 -13.28 -6.56
C SER A 384 5.16 -13.43 -7.78
N ILE A 385 5.15 -14.61 -8.41
CA ILE A 385 5.92 -14.90 -9.62
C ILE A 385 5.46 -14.05 -10.80
N VAL A 386 4.14 -13.98 -11.03
CA VAL A 386 3.56 -13.21 -12.14
C VAL A 386 3.88 -11.72 -11.99
N SER A 387 3.65 -11.14 -10.81
CA SER A 387 3.93 -9.71 -10.58
C SER A 387 5.41 -9.38 -10.68
N SER A 388 6.29 -10.26 -10.17
CA SER A 388 7.73 -10.08 -10.30
C SER A 388 8.19 -10.17 -11.76
N TYR A 389 7.66 -11.13 -12.52
CA TYR A 389 7.94 -11.25 -13.95
C TYR A 389 7.48 -10.01 -14.72
N ASN A 390 6.28 -9.55 -14.45
CA ASN A 390 5.74 -8.37 -15.12
C ASN A 390 6.50 -7.10 -14.76
N ASP A 391 6.97 -6.97 -13.52
CA ASP A 391 7.76 -5.82 -13.09
C ASP A 391 9.14 -5.78 -13.79
N ILE A 392 9.73 -6.94 -14.02
CA ILE A 392 11.00 -7.06 -14.76
C ILE A 392 10.82 -6.81 -16.25
N CYS A 393 9.72 -7.30 -16.85
CA CYS A 393 9.54 -7.30 -18.32
C CYS A 393 8.79 -6.07 -18.84
N TYR A 394 7.99 -5.43 -18.00
CA TYR A 394 7.09 -4.34 -18.39
C TYR A 394 7.34 -3.14 -17.49
N PRO A 395 8.23 -2.22 -17.90
CA PRO A 395 8.55 -1.02 -17.12
C PRO A 395 7.32 -0.14 -16.89
N TYR A 396 7.38 0.66 -15.87
CA TYR A 396 6.46 1.78 -15.67
C TYR A 396 6.91 2.94 -16.58
N TRP A 397 6.05 3.91 -16.84
CA TRP A 397 6.34 4.98 -17.81
C TRP A 397 7.27 6.09 -17.28
N ILE A 398 7.48 6.20 -15.99
CA ILE A 398 8.13 7.36 -15.34
C ILE A 398 9.61 7.47 -15.75
N ARG A 399 10.38 6.40 -15.63
CA ARG A 399 11.80 6.38 -16.00
C ARG A 399 12.00 6.69 -17.48
N GLY A 400 11.17 6.09 -18.34
CA GLY A 400 11.24 6.33 -19.78
C GLY A 400 11.02 7.80 -20.16
N VAL A 401 10.10 8.50 -19.48
CA VAL A 401 9.88 9.94 -19.68
C VAL A 401 11.07 10.75 -19.17
N ALA A 402 11.59 10.43 -17.98
CA ALA A 402 12.74 11.12 -17.41
C ALA A 402 14.00 10.96 -18.29
N ASP A 403 14.25 9.76 -18.80
CA ASP A 403 15.37 9.47 -19.70
C ASP A 403 15.22 10.25 -21.01
N PHE A 404 14.02 10.28 -21.61
CA PHE A 404 13.77 11.07 -22.82
C PHE A 404 14.08 12.56 -22.62
N ILE A 405 13.68 13.15 -21.48
CA ILE A 405 13.96 14.56 -21.16
C ILE A 405 15.48 14.79 -21.09
N LYS A 406 16.22 13.91 -20.42
CA LYS A 406 17.67 14.02 -20.25
C LYS A 406 18.43 13.82 -21.56
N GLU A 407 18.11 12.78 -22.30
CA GLU A 407 18.77 12.43 -23.58
C GLU A 407 18.62 13.54 -24.62
N ASN A 408 17.49 14.24 -24.60
CA ASN A 408 17.24 15.35 -25.53
C ASN A 408 17.57 16.73 -24.93
N ASN A 409 18.18 16.80 -23.73
CA ASN A 409 18.56 18.04 -23.05
C ASN A 409 17.40 19.03 -22.90
N LEU A 410 16.22 18.55 -22.54
CA LEU A 410 15.00 19.36 -22.46
C LEU A 410 14.88 20.10 -21.11
N GLU A 411 15.68 19.80 -20.11
CA GLU A 411 15.60 20.37 -18.75
C GLU A 411 15.66 21.91 -18.70
N GLY A 412 16.31 22.53 -19.68
CA GLY A 412 16.46 24.01 -19.77
C GLY A 412 15.28 24.73 -20.41
N TYR A 413 14.23 24.02 -20.84
CA TYR A 413 13.06 24.58 -21.50
C TYR A 413 11.88 24.71 -20.53
N LYS A 414 10.82 25.44 -20.93
CA LYS A 414 9.59 25.57 -20.13
C LYS A 414 8.77 24.30 -20.27
N ILE A 415 8.89 23.39 -19.30
CA ILE A 415 8.18 22.11 -19.27
C ILE A 415 6.91 22.24 -18.46
N LEU A 416 5.76 22.05 -19.11
CA LEU A 416 4.45 21.90 -18.49
C LEU A 416 4.16 20.42 -18.30
N CYS A 417 3.84 20.02 -17.09
CA CYS A 417 3.46 18.64 -16.78
C CYS A 417 1.96 18.52 -16.51
N GLN A 418 1.38 17.39 -16.86
CA GLN A 418 -0.03 17.09 -16.59
C GLN A 418 -0.39 17.37 -15.13
N TRP A 419 -1.53 18.04 -14.89
CA TRP A 419 -1.99 18.44 -13.56
C TRP A 419 -3.27 17.73 -13.12
N ASN A 420 -3.90 16.96 -13.98
CA ASN A 420 -5.09 16.18 -13.68
C ASN A 420 -4.83 14.70 -13.91
N GLN A 421 -5.18 13.84 -12.93
CA GLN A 421 -5.04 12.39 -13.03
C GLN A 421 -6.37 11.67 -13.29
N GLN A 422 -7.48 12.32 -13.02
CA GLN A 422 -8.80 11.71 -13.13
C GLN A 422 -9.54 12.26 -14.33
N VAL A 423 -9.44 11.55 -15.43
CA VAL A 423 -10.44 11.62 -16.47
C VAL A 423 -11.15 10.28 -16.45
N ASP A 424 -12.24 10.20 -15.70
CA ASP A 424 -13.18 9.07 -15.76
C ASP A 424 -13.90 9.14 -17.10
N GLY A 425 -13.46 8.37 -18.08
CA GLY A 425 -14.07 8.29 -19.40
C GLY A 425 -13.29 7.41 -20.35
N ASP A 426 -13.86 7.14 -21.50
CA ASP A 426 -13.25 6.35 -22.56
C ASP A 426 -11.91 7.01 -22.96
N GLU A 427 -10.80 6.38 -22.62
CA GLU A 427 -9.43 6.93 -22.70
C GLU A 427 -9.04 7.37 -24.11
N THR A 428 -9.75 6.93 -25.12
CA THR A 428 -9.54 7.27 -26.52
C THR A 428 -10.04 8.67 -26.89
N GLU A 429 -11.03 9.22 -26.19
CA GLU A 429 -11.58 10.56 -26.43
C GLU A 429 -10.73 11.68 -25.84
N TYR A 430 -9.89 11.38 -24.85
CA TYR A 430 -9.16 12.38 -24.05
C TYR A 430 -7.66 12.48 -24.38
N SER A 431 -7.24 11.95 -25.52
CA SER A 431 -5.84 11.90 -25.91
C SER A 431 -5.44 13.09 -26.80
N GLY A 432 -4.88 14.13 -26.21
CA GLY A 432 -4.26 15.20 -26.98
C GLY A 432 -4.24 16.56 -26.28
N LEU A 433 -3.40 17.45 -26.77
CA LEU A 433 -3.27 18.82 -26.25
C LEU A 433 -4.55 19.64 -26.39
N GLY A 434 -5.37 19.37 -27.41
CA GLY A 434 -6.61 20.09 -27.70
C GLY A 434 -7.85 19.57 -26.96
N TYR A 435 -7.67 18.67 -26.00
CA TYR A 435 -8.79 18.19 -25.20
C TYR A 435 -9.49 19.33 -24.48
N ASP A 436 -10.81 19.42 -24.65
CA ASP A 436 -11.65 20.43 -23.98
C ASP A 436 -12.05 19.94 -22.60
N ASP A 437 -11.33 20.39 -21.59
CA ASP A 437 -11.58 20.10 -20.18
C ASP A 437 -12.56 21.12 -19.52
N SER A 438 -13.22 21.97 -20.32
CA SER A 438 -14.15 23.01 -19.84
C SER A 438 -15.32 22.44 -19.05
N ASN A 439 -15.73 21.21 -19.32
CA ASN A 439 -16.82 20.51 -18.64
C ASN A 439 -16.42 19.88 -17.31
N ILE A 440 -15.12 19.81 -17.00
CA ILE A 440 -14.65 19.25 -15.73
C ILE A 440 -14.84 20.31 -14.64
N PRO A 441 -15.58 19.99 -13.54
CA PRO A 441 -15.81 20.96 -12.46
C PRO A 441 -14.49 21.45 -11.85
N TRP A 442 -14.37 22.73 -11.56
CA TRP A 442 -13.18 23.31 -10.92
C TRP A 442 -12.88 22.70 -9.53
N VAL A 443 -13.91 22.24 -8.85
CA VAL A 443 -13.81 21.66 -7.50
C VAL A 443 -13.10 20.30 -7.53
N ASP A 444 -13.18 19.58 -8.65
CA ASP A 444 -12.58 18.26 -8.85
C ASP A 444 -11.14 18.36 -9.41
N TYR A 445 -10.64 19.58 -9.57
CA TYR A 445 -9.24 19.84 -9.88
C TYR A 445 -8.44 20.02 -8.59
N PRO A 446 -8.11 18.93 -7.91
CA PRO A 446 -7.09 19.05 -6.90
C PRO A 446 -5.81 19.48 -7.63
N ASN A 447 -5.04 20.30 -7.01
CA ASN A 447 -3.71 20.68 -7.48
C ASN A 447 -2.75 19.48 -7.39
N ILE A 448 -3.25 18.30 -7.79
CA ILE A 448 -2.52 17.03 -7.76
C ILE A 448 -1.75 16.92 -9.06
N GLN A 449 -0.49 17.31 -8.99
CA GLN A 449 0.45 17.19 -10.10
C GLN A 449 1.24 15.89 -9.96
N GLY A 450 0.51 14.76 -9.98
CA GLY A 450 1.08 13.43 -9.72
C GLY A 450 2.16 13.04 -10.72
N VAL A 451 2.01 13.44 -11.98
CA VAL A 451 3.02 13.18 -13.02
C VAL A 451 4.31 13.93 -12.73
N ALA A 452 4.22 15.22 -12.38
CA ALA A 452 5.40 16.02 -12.01
C ALA A 452 6.07 15.47 -10.75
N ALA A 453 5.30 15.15 -9.70
CA ALA A 453 5.83 14.60 -8.46
C ALA A 453 6.48 13.22 -8.63
N ALA A 454 5.98 12.41 -9.57
CA ALA A 454 6.58 11.12 -9.89
C ALA A 454 7.89 11.26 -10.68
N LEU A 455 7.99 12.25 -11.56
CA LEU A 455 9.16 12.52 -12.39
C LEU A 455 10.26 13.30 -11.63
N ASP A 456 9.87 14.22 -10.73
CA ASP A 456 10.80 15.14 -10.08
C ASP A 456 11.98 14.47 -9.34
N PRO A 457 11.84 13.29 -8.69
CA PRO A 457 12.96 12.61 -8.07
C PRO A 457 14.10 12.17 -9.00
N TYR A 458 13.86 12.13 -10.30
CA TYR A 458 14.88 11.82 -11.31
C TYR A 458 15.76 13.02 -11.66
N PHE A 459 15.42 14.21 -11.16
CA PHE A 459 16.14 15.46 -11.43
C PHE A 459 16.68 16.08 -10.13
N ASP A 460 17.77 16.85 -10.25
CA ASP A 460 18.40 17.50 -9.10
C ASP A 460 17.56 18.67 -8.56
N HIS A 461 16.69 19.24 -9.37
CA HIS A 461 15.80 20.35 -9.05
C HIS A 461 14.48 20.22 -9.82
N ASN A 462 13.46 20.94 -9.37
CA ASN A 462 12.16 20.99 -10.06
C ASN A 462 12.32 21.67 -11.44
N ILE A 463 12.09 20.89 -12.50
CA ILE A 463 12.15 21.36 -13.89
C ILE A 463 10.78 21.74 -14.47
N PHE A 464 9.70 21.47 -13.73
CA PHE A 464 8.32 21.70 -14.17
C PHE A 464 7.83 23.05 -13.64
N TYR A 465 7.68 24.05 -14.51
CA TYR A 465 7.33 25.39 -14.06
C TYR A 465 5.91 25.51 -13.51
N ASN A 466 5.04 24.58 -13.82
CA ASN A 466 3.68 24.51 -13.25
C ASN A 466 3.61 23.71 -11.94
N PHE A 467 4.68 23.03 -11.54
CA PHE A 467 4.70 22.26 -10.31
C PHE A 467 5.18 23.12 -9.15
N ASN A 468 4.30 23.34 -8.15
CA ASN A 468 4.58 24.16 -6.96
C ASN A 468 5.17 25.54 -7.32
N ILE A 469 4.56 26.26 -8.28
CA ILE A 469 5.08 27.53 -8.82
C ILE A 469 5.42 28.57 -7.75
N ASP A 470 4.68 28.62 -6.64
CA ASP A 470 4.94 29.53 -5.52
C ASP A 470 6.05 29.02 -4.58
N LYS A 471 6.39 27.74 -4.65
CA LYS A 471 7.39 27.08 -3.81
C LYS A 471 8.18 26.06 -4.63
N PRO A 472 8.98 26.48 -5.62
CA PRO A 472 9.65 25.53 -6.54
C PRO A 472 10.64 24.60 -5.86
N ALA A 473 11.12 24.92 -4.66
CA ALA A 473 11.92 24.01 -3.85
C ALA A 473 11.12 22.89 -3.18
N GLN A 474 9.79 23.00 -3.13
CA GLN A 474 8.89 21.95 -2.65
C GLN A 474 8.61 20.98 -3.79
N THR A 475 9.13 19.76 -3.69
CA THR A 475 9.08 18.76 -4.76
C THR A 475 8.07 17.65 -4.48
N TYR A 476 7.20 17.83 -3.49
CA TYR A 476 6.10 16.93 -3.14
C TYR A 476 4.74 17.60 -3.34
N VAL A 477 3.73 16.78 -3.58
CA VAL A 477 2.34 17.22 -3.68
C VAL A 477 1.77 17.43 -2.28
N THR A 478 1.09 18.56 -2.08
CA THR A 478 0.21 18.72 -0.93
C THR A 478 -1.20 18.35 -1.38
N HIS A 479 -1.79 17.31 -0.81
CA HIS A 479 -3.15 16.84 -1.13
C HIS A 479 -4.23 17.82 -0.64
N ARG A 480 -4.15 19.05 -1.14
CA ARG A 480 -5.02 20.15 -0.82
C ARG A 480 -6.07 20.34 -1.92
N SER A 481 -7.33 20.51 -1.53
CA SER A 481 -8.38 20.96 -2.43
C SER A 481 -8.22 22.44 -2.69
N THR A 482 -8.35 22.84 -3.94
CA THR A 482 -8.34 24.24 -4.36
C THR A 482 -9.74 24.68 -4.80
N THR A 483 -10.09 25.93 -4.54
CA THR A 483 -11.29 26.55 -5.04
C THR A 483 -11.14 26.95 -6.52
N GLU A 484 -12.25 27.19 -7.21
CA GLU A 484 -12.22 27.69 -8.59
C GLU A 484 -11.39 28.97 -8.75
N ASN A 485 -11.51 29.90 -7.80
CA ASN A 485 -10.73 31.15 -7.83
C ASN A 485 -9.23 30.91 -7.64
N GLU A 486 -8.84 30.04 -6.70
CA GLU A 486 -7.45 29.64 -6.51
C GLU A 486 -6.88 28.98 -7.78
N ASN A 487 -7.65 28.12 -8.44
CA ASN A 487 -7.23 27.49 -9.69
C ASN A 487 -7.03 28.53 -10.82
N LYS A 488 -7.93 29.52 -10.94
CA LYS A 488 -7.79 30.62 -11.89
C LYS A 488 -6.52 31.45 -11.60
N GLU A 489 -6.22 31.72 -10.33
CA GLU A 489 -4.97 32.41 -9.94
C GLU A 489 -3.73 31.58 -10.28
N ILE A 490 -3.78 30.27 -10.06
CA ILE A 490 -2.69 29.35 -10.42
C ILE A 490 -2.46 29.36 -11.93
N PHE A 491 -3.51 29.24 -12.73
CA PHE A 491 -3.40 29.29 -14.19
C PHE A 491 -2.91 30.65 -14.70
N ALA A 492 -3.33 31.74 -14.06
CA ALA A 492 -2.80 33.06 -14.39
C ALA A 492 -1.29 33.16 -14.11
N LYS A 493 -0.78 32.55 -13.03
CA LYS A 493 0.66 32.47 -12.76
C LYS A 493 1.39 31.67 -13.82
N TRP A 494 0.84 30.54 -14.28
CA TRP A 494 1.44 29.77 -15.37
C TRP A 494 1.47 30.57 -16.67
N ASN A 495 0.39 31.27 -17.03
CA ASN A 495 0.35 32.15 -18.18
C ASN A 495 1.40 33.28 -18.14
N ASN A 496 1.67 33.84 -16.95
CA ASN A 496 2.68 34.87 -16.77
C ASN A 496 4.10 34.37 -17.05
N VAL A 497 4.39 33.07 -16.88
CA VAL A 497 5.65 32.46 -17.29
C VAL A 497 5.76 32.36 -18.82
N GLY A 498 4.61 32.30 -19.48
CA GLY A 498 4.47 32.18 -20.93
C GLY A 498 4.10 30.76 -21.36
N LEU A 499 3.89 30.59 -22.67
CA LEU A 499 3.54 29.29 -23.24
C LEU A 499 4.63 28.27 -23.02
N PRO A 500 4.27 26.99 -22.80
CA PRO A 500 5.23 25.90 -22.63
C PRO A 500 5.99 25.60 -23.93
N ASP A 501 7.27 25.29 -23.81
CA ASP A 501 8.07 24.74 -24.92
C ASP A 501 7.86 23.22 -25.06
N VAL A 502 7.61 22.56 -23.92
CA VAL A 502 7.39 21.12 -23.80
C VAL A 502 6.14 20.86 -22.94
N VAL A 503 5.28 19.95 -23.37
CA VAL A 503 4.10 19.50 -22.61
C VAL A 503 4.18 18.00 -22.42
N ILE A 504 4.01 17.55 -21.17
CA ILE A 504 4.05 16.13 -20.78
C ILE A 504 2.70 15.72 -20.23
N GLY A 505 2.04 14.77 -20.86
CA GLY A 505 0.80 14.17 -20.38
C GLY A 505 -0.34 14.23 -21.39
N ARG A 506 -1.55 13.95 -20.92
CA ARG A 506 -2.79 13.88 -21.70
C ARG A 506 -3.73 15.07 -21.47
N CYS A 507 -3.30 16.08 -20.77
CA CYS A 507 -4.19 17.19 -20.40
C CYS A 507 -4.47 18.12 -21.58
N GLY A 508 -5.68 18.62 -21.65
CA GLY A 508 -6.02 19.81 -22.41
C GLY A 508 -5.30 21.03 -21.81
N VAL A 509 -4.62 21.78 -22.65
CA VAL A 509 -3.87 22.97 -22.19
C VAL A 509 -4.66 24.27 -22.39
N THR A 510 -5.75 24.23 -23.15
CA THR A 510 -6.53 25.41 -23.57
C THR A 510 -7.19 26.12 -22.40
N ARG A 511 -7.55 25.39 -21.34
CA ARG A 511 -8.13 25.97 -20.13
C ARG A 511 -7.13 26.80 -19.33
N ALA A 512 -5.89 26.28 -19.22
CA ALA A 512 -4.82 27.00 -18.54
C ALA A 512 -4.20 28.08 -19.42
N PHE A 513 -4.17 27.88 -20.75
CA PHE A 513 -3.58 28.75 -21.74
C PHE A 513 -4.57 29.02 -22.88
N PRO A 514 -5.53 29.96 -22.71
CA PRO A 514 -6.56 30.21 -23.70
C PRO A 514 -6.02 30.65 -25.09
N ASP A 515 -4.85 31.26 -25.11
CA ASP A 515 -4.20 31.75 -26.34
C ASP A 515 -3.26 30.71 -27.00
N ILE A 516 -3.20 29.48 -26.47
CA ILE A 516 -2.34 28.44 -27.05
C ILE A 516 -2.91 27.94 -28.38
N ASN A 517 -2.05 27.88 -29.37
CA ASN A 517 -2.39 27.17 -30.60
C ASN A 517 -1.81 25.77 -30.56
N VAL A 518 -2.67 24.78 -30.35
CA VAL A 518 -2.25 23.36 -30.22
C VAL A 518 -1.60 22.82 -31.49
N ASP A 519 -1.92 23.41 -32.67
CA ASP A 519 -1.30 23.05 -33.94
C ASP A 519 0.19 23.44 -34.02
N ASP A 520 0.68 24.27 -33.10
CA ASP A 520 2.11 24.64 -33.04
C ASP A 520 2.95 23.60 -32.31
N TYR A 521 2.34 22.51 -31.84
CA TYR A 521 3.01 21.43 -31.11
C TYR A 521 3.07 20.15 -31.94
N VAL A 522 4.14 19.38 -31.73
CA VAL A 522 4.39 18.08 -32.36
C VAL A 522 4.57 17.05 -31.25
N ALA A 523 3.88 15.93 -31.36
CA ALA A 523 4.12 14.78 -30.49
C ALA A 523 5.44 14.09 -30.90
N VAL A 524 6.35 13.92 -29.93
CA VAL A 524 7.71 13.41 -30.22
C VAL A 524 8.03 12.10 -29.47
N ALA A 525 7.32 11.81 -28.40
CA ALA A 525 7.47 10.55 -27.68
C ALA A 525 6.16 10.13 -27.03
N GLN A 526 5.98 8.82 -26.90
CA GLN A 526 4.90 8.23 -26.13
C GLN A 526 5.47 7.05 -25.33
N VAL A 527 5.29 7.10 -24.04
CA VAL A 527 5.74 6.05 -23.12
C VAL A 527 4.54 5.36 -22.54
N HIS A 528 4.46 4.04 -22.72
CA HIS A 528 3.33 3.22 -22.29
C HIS A 528 3.57 2.59 -20.92
N GLU A 529 2.51 2.52 -20.13
CA GLU A 529 2.39 1.60 -19.01
C GLU A 529 1.67 0.34 -19.50
N TYR A 530 2.39 -0.78 -19.58
CA TYR A 530 1.81 -2.02 -20.08
C TYR A 530 1.07 -2.83 -19.01
N MET A 531 1.41 -2.65 -17.73
CA MET A 531 0.90 -3.44 -16.63
C MET A 531 0.61 -2.60 -15.39
N THR A 532 -0.65 -2.30 -15.16
CA THR A 532 -1.10 -1.67 -13.90
C THR A 532 -0.89 -2.63 -12.73
N PHE A 533 -0.26 -2.17 -11.66
CA PHE A 533 0.08 -2.99 -10.47
C PHE A 533 0.73 -4.34 -10.80
N LYS A 534 1.28 -4.47 -12.03
CA LYS A 534 2.03 -5.63 -12.52
C LYS A 534 1.24 -6.94 -12.64
N PHE A 535 -0.07 -6.89 -12.77
CA PHE A 535 -0.91 -8.06 -13.08
C PHE A 535 -2.12 -7.79 -13.96
N GLU A 536 -2.36 -6.54 -14.34
CA GLU A 536 -3.37 -6.17 -15.32
C GLU A 536 -2.72 -5.44 -16.48
N LYS A 537 -3.17 -5.74 -17.70
CA LYS A 537 -2.80 -4.94 -18.86
C LYS A 537 -3.39 -3.55 -18.70
N SER A 538 -2.58 -2.55 -18.99
CA SER A 538 -2.98 -1.16 -19.03
C SER A 538 -2.77 -0.62 -20.45
N GLU A 539 -3.65 0.26 -20.88
CA GLU A 539 -3.49 1.05 -22.09
C GLU A 539 -3.07 2.50 -21.77
N ASN A 540 -2.66 2.74 -20.52
CA ASN A 540 -2.18 4.04 -20.09
C ASN A 540 -0.86 4.40 -20.78
N TYR A 541 -0.73 5.65 -21.14
CA TYR A 541 0.51 6.19 -21.73
C TYR A 541 0.65 7.66 -21.41
N ILE A 542 1.88 8.15 -21.49
CA ILE A 542 2.21 9.57 -21.39
C ILE A 542 2.80 10.00 -22.73
N THR A 543 2.27 11.08 -23.30
CA THR A 543 2.77 11.67 -24.53
C THR A 543 3.57 12.93 -24.22
N ILE A 544 4.68 13.12 -24.92
CA ILE A 544 5.52 14.31 -24.84
C ILE A 544 5.34 15.09 -26.14
N TYR A 545 4.98 16.36 -26.00
CA TYR A 545 4.82 17.31 -27.09
C TYR A 545 5.86 18.41 -26.97
N VAL A 546 6.37 18.88 -28.10
CA VAL A 546 7.28 20.03 -28.18
C VAL A 546 6.76 21.05 -29.18
N THR A 547 7.10 22.33 -29.03
CA THR A 547 6.78 23.32 -30.07
C THR A 547 7.50 22.99 -31.38
N LYS A 548 6.90 23.35 -32.52
CA LYS A 548 7.51 23.18 -33.82
C LYS A 548 8.88 23.87 -33.94
N ASP A 549 9.04 25.02 -33.30
CA ASP A 549 10.32 25.74 -33.24
C ASP A 549 11.39 24.92 -32.51
N LEU A 550 11.03 24.35 -31.37
CA LEU A 550 11.94 23.48 -30.59
C LEU A 550 12.25 22.18 -31.34
N PHE A 551 11.24 21.58 -31.96
CA PHE A 551 11.40 20.39 -32.81
C PHE A 551 12.45 20.61 -33.90
N ASN A 552 12.32 21.73 -34.66
CA ASN A 552 13.26 22.09 -35.70
C ASN A 552 14.66 22.42 -35.18
N LYS A 553 14.75 23.03 -34.00
CA LYS A 553 16.01 23.41 -33.34
C LYS A 553 16.83 22.21 -32.90
N ILE A 554 16.17 21.20 -32.29
CA ILE A 554 16.85 20.00 -31.78
C ILE A 554 17.30 19.10 -32.91
N GLY A 555 16.50 18.96 -33.98
CA GLY A 555 16.86 18.26 -35.24
C GLY A 555 17.07 16.72 -35.09
N THR A 556 17.12 16.20 -33.88
CA THR A 556 17.24 14.75 -33.59
C THR A 556 15.91 14.12 -33.19
N LEU A 557 14.90 14.96 -32.94
CA LEU A 557 13.57 14.49 -32.57
C LEU A 557 12.83 13.98 -33.83
N GLU A 558 12.09 12.90 -33.66
CA GLU A 558 11.22 12.35 -34.69
C GLU A 558 9.76 12.61 -34.32
N GLU A 559 8.96 13.01 -35.32
CA GLU A 559 7.51 13.13 -35.11
C GLU A 559 6.89 11.74 -34.93
N LEU A 560 6.04 11.61 -33.93
CA LEU A 560 5.23 10.42 -33.70
C LEU A 560 4.21 10.28 -34.84
N THR A 561 4.39 9.28 -35.66
CA THR A 561 3.40 8.92 -36.67
C THR A 561 2.41 7.91 -36.10
N ALA A 562 1.17 7.89 -36.61
CA ALA A 562 0.12 6.97 -36.15
C ALA A 562 0.52 5.48 -36.17
N GLN A 563 1.58 5.11 -36.89
CA GLN A 563 2.15 3.75 -36.91
C GLN A 563 3.06 3.43 -35.73
N LYS A 564 3.54 4.43 -34.96
CA LYS A 564 4.36 4.24 -33.75
C LYS A 564 3.50 4.21 -32.46
N LEU A 565 2.19 4.37 -32.59
CA LEU A 565 1.22 4.37 -31.47
C LEU A 565 0.77 2.96 -31.03
N TYR A 566 1.43 1.87 -31.53
CA TYR A 566 1.11 0.48 -31.18
C TYR A 566 2.28 -0.23 -30.50
#